data_e6b3847a7cb80fab1e82294027afcf46
#
_entry.id   e6b3847a7cb80fab1e82294027afcf46
#
_cell.length_a   1.000
_cell.length_b   1.000
_cell.length_c   1.000
_cell.angle_alpha   90.00
_cell.angle_beta   90.00
_cell.angle_gamma   90.00
#
_symmetry.space_group_name_H-M   'P 1'
#
loop_
_entity.id
_entity.type
_entity.pdbx_description
1 polymer ?
#
loop_
_entity_poly.entity_id
_entity_poly.type
_entity_poly.pdbx_seq_one_letter_code
_entity_poly.pdbx_strand_id
1 'polypeptide(L)'
;MEKAIRLDKYLADMGKGTRTELKEMIRKGRITVNGMIIKKPETKIKKGEDTICLDNAPVEYVELEYYLLNKPQGVISATEDRRRETVVDLIDEKSRKDLFPVGRLDIDTEGLLLITNDGALAHR
;
A
#
# COMPACT_ATOMS: atom_id res chain seq x y z
N MET A 1 -18.49 7.72 7.80
CA MET A 1 -19.21 6.51 7.40
C MET A 1 -18.27 5.60 6.60
N GLU A 2 -18.12 4.39 7.02
CA GLU A 2 -17.25 3.45 6.34
C GLU A 2 -17.88 2.91 5.07
N LYS A 3 -17.14 2.97 3.98
CA LYS A 3 -17.62 2.44 2.70
C LYS A 3 -17.17 1.00 2.55
N ALA A 4 -18.02 0.19 1.95
CA ALA A 4 -17.65 -1.15 1.58
C ALA A 4 -16.63 -1.10 0.45
N ILE A 5 -15.65 -1.98 0.51
CA ILE A 5 -14.57 -2.10 -0.48
C ILE A 5 -14.49 -3.55 -0.92
N ARG A 6 -14.15 -3.80 -2.16
CA ARG A 6 -13.95 -5.17 -2.64
C ARG A 6 -12.75 -5.81 -1.94
N LEU A 7 -12.85 -7.08 -1.65
CA LEU A 7 -11.79 -7.83 -0.98
C LEU A 7 -10.46 -7.76 -1.75
N ASP A 8 -10.49 -7.94 -3.07
CA ASP A 8 -9.29 -7.86 -3.88
C ASP A 8 -8.66 -6.45 -3.85
N LYS A 9 -9.49 -5.41 -3.86
CA LYS A 9 -8.99 -4.04 -3.74
C LYS A 9 -8.37 -3.78 -2.37
N TYR A 10 -9.00 -4.23 -1.30
CA TYR A 10 -8.50 -4.11 0.06
C TYR A 10 -7.06 -4.66 0.17
N LEU A 11 -6.87 -5.87 -0.34
CA LEU A 11 -5.57 -6.54 -0.29
C LEU A 11 -4.55 -5.90 -1.22
N ALA A 12 -4.99 -5.42 -2.38
CA ALA A 12 -4.12 -4.73 -3.33
C ALA A 12 -3.62 -3.40 -2.74
N ASP A 13 -4.52 -2.64 -2.11
CA ASP A 13 -4.16 -1.36 -1.47
C ASP A 13 -3.10 -1.59 -0.38
N MET A 14 -3.16 -2.72 0.30
CA MET A 14 -2.20 -3.08 1.36
C MET A 14 -0.95 -3.77 0.81
N GLY A 15 -0.74 -3.74 -0.50
CA GLY A 15 0.50 -4.22 -1.11
C GLY A 15 0.68 -5.73 -1.10
N LYS A 16 -0.41 -6.50 -0.98
CA LYS A 16 -0.31 -7.96 -0.87
C LYS A 16 -0.19 -8.65 -2.23
N GLY A 17 -0.35 -7.91 -3.31
CA GLY A 17 -0.23 -8.43 -4.68
C GLY A 17 -0.97 -7.54 -5.66
N THR A 18 -0.87 -7.88 -6.94
CA THR A 18 -1.70 -7.23 -7.97
C THR A 18 -3.14 -7.74 -7.85
N ARG A 19 -4.09 -7.01 -8.47
CA ARG A 19 -5.48 -7.44 -8.48
C ARG A 19 -5.62 -8.85 -9.08
N THR A 20 -4.87 -9.14 -10.14
CA THR A 20 -4.87 -10.46 -10.77
C THR A 20 -4.33 -11.55 -9.86
N GLU A 21 -3.19 -11.30 -9.22
CA GLU A 21 -2.61 -12.24 -8.26
C GLU A 21 -3.54 -12.50 -7.09
N LEU A 22 -4.18 -11.45 -6.58
CA LEU A 22 -5.08 -11.56 -5.44
C LEU A 22 -6.34 -12.34 -5.77
N LYS A 23 -6.88 -12.19 -6.98
CA LYS A 23 -8.02 -13.00 -7.41
C LYS A 23 -7.70 -14.48 -7.35
N GLU A 24 -6.49 -14.85 -7.76
CA GLU A 24 -6.02 -16.24 -7.71
C GLU A 24 -5.86 -16.71 -6.27
N MET A 25 -5.23 -15.90 -5.42
CA MET A 25 -5.04 -16.22 -4.00
C MET A 25 -6.36 -16.41 -3.28
N ILE A 26 -7.34 -15.57 -3.57
CA ILE A 26 -8.67 -15.65 -2.97
C ILE A 26 -9.37 -16.95 -3.42
N ARG A 27 -9.30 -17.28 -4.69
CA ARG A 27 -9.90 -18.51 -5.22
C ARG A 27 -9.28 -19.76 -4.62
N LYS A 28 -7.99 -19.70 -4.27
CA LYS A 28 -7.28 -20.82 -3.64
C LYS A 28 -7.57 -20.99 -2.16
N GLY A 29 -8.40 -20.10 -1.59
CA GLY A 29 -8.78 -20.20 -0.19
C GLY A 29 -7.76 -19.69 0.81
N ARG A 30 -6.84 -18.84 0.37
CA ARG A 30 -5.80 -18.29 1.25
C ARG A 30 -6.28 -17.12 2.10
N ILE A 31 -7.46 -16.58 1.80
CA ILE A 31 -8.00 -15.39 2.45
C ILE A 31 -9.21 -15.76 3.31
N THR A 32 -9.22 -15.26 4.54
CA THR A 32 -10.40 -15.38 5.41
C THR A 32 -10.94 -14.00 5.74
N VAL A 33 -12.25 -13.94 5.92
CA VAL A 33 -12.95 -12.75 6.40
C VAL A 33 -13.74 -13.19 7.64
N ASN A 34 -13.42 -12.61 8.77
CA ASN A 34 -14.03 -12.96 10.06
C ASN A 34 -13.95 -14.49 10.32
N GLY A 35 -12.80 -15.07 9.97
CA GLY A 35 -12.54 -16.49 10.19
C GLY A 35 -13.07 -17.44 9.15
N MET A 36 -13.80 -16.95 8.16
CA MET A 36 -14.38 -17.77 7.10
C MET A 36 -13.62 -17.61 5.78
N ILE A 37 -13.31 -18.73 5.12
CA ILE A 37 -12.64 -18.69 3.82
C ILE A 37 -13.62 -18.09 2.80
N ILE A 38 -13.15 -17.03 2.13
CA ILE A 38 -13.91 -16.35 1.08
C ILE A 38 -13.19 -16.58 -0.25
N LYS A 39 -13.92 -17.05 -1.26
CA LYS A 39 -13.35 -17.37 -2.58
C LYS A 39 -13.79 -16.44 -3.69
N LYS A 40 -14.60 -15.42 -3.38
CA LYS A 40 -15.08 -14.45 -4.36
C LYS A 40 -14.33 -13.12 -4.18
N PRO A 41 -13.48 -12.73 -5.15
CA PRO A 41 -12.70 -11.49 -5.03
C PRO A 41 -13.54 -10.22 -4.90
N GLU A 42 -14.75 -10.25 -5.45
CA GLU A 42 -15.68 -9.11 -5.43
C GLU A 42 -16.43 -8.95 -4.10
N THR A 43 -16.23 -9.84 -3.14
CA THR A 43 -16.88 -9.77 -1.83
C THR A 43 -16.65 -8.41 -1.19
N LYS A 44 -17.71 -7.78 -0.68
CA LYS A 44 -17.62 -6.48 -0.05
C LYS A 44 -17.18 -6.58 1.40
N ILE A 45 -16.20 -5.77 1.76
CA ILE A 45 -15.60 -5.74 3.08
C ILE A 45 -15.84 -4.36 3.69
N LYS A 46 -16.11 -4.33 4.98
CA LYS A 46 -16.22 -3.07 5.73
C LYS A 46 -14.91 -2.83 6.47
N LYS A 47 -14.17 -1.81 6.05
CA LYS A 47 -12.92 -1.43 6.70
C LYS A 47 -13.17 -1.07 8.16
N GLY A 48 -12.36 -1.59 9.06
CA GLY A 48 -12.49 -1.33 10.48
C GLY A 48 -13.48 -2.23 11.23
N GLU A 49 -14.35 -2.94 10.51
CA GLU A 49 -15.31 -3.88 11.12
C GLU A 49 -14.93 -5.33 10.82
N ASP A 50 -14.61 -5.63 9.56
CA ASP A 50 -14.27 -6.99 9.14
C ASP A 50 -12.80 -7.28 9.37
N THR A 51 -12.51 -8.49 9.84
CA THR A 51 -11.12 -8.95 10.04
C THR A 51 -10.70 -9.79 8.85
N ILE A 52 -9.72 -9.29 8.10
CA ILE A 52 -9.19 -9.94 6.91
C ILE A 52 -7.85 -10.58 7.25
N CYS A 53 -7.67 -11.85 6.89
CA CYS A 53 -6.40 -12.55 7.07
C CYS A 53 -5.93 -13.16 5.75
N LEU A 54 -4.64 -13.08 5.51
CA LEU A 54 -3.95 -13.75 4.41
C LEU A 54 -3.05 -14.82 5.02
N ASP A 55 -3.28 -16.08 4.67
CA ASP A 55 -2.54 -17.22 5.23
C ASP A 55 -2.49 -17.16 6.76
N ASN A 56 -3.64 -16.84 7.37
CA ASN A 56 -3.86 -16.73 8.81
C ASN A 56 -3.18 -15.52 9.49
N ALA A 57 -2.57 -14.64 8.71
CA ALA A 57 -1.97 -13.40 9.24
C ALA A 57 -2.91 -12.23 9.01
N PRO A 58 -3.25 -11.45 10.05
CA PRO A 58 -4.16 -10.31 9.88
C PRO A 58 -3.59 -9.25 8.94
N VAL A 59 -4.47 -8.67 8.12
CA VAL A 59 -4.13 -7.57 7.23
C VAL A 59 -5.02 -6.39 7.60
N GLU A 60 -4.47 -5.44 8.34
CA GLU A 60 -5.20 -4.23 8.70
C GLU A 60 -5.17 -3.24 7.55
N TYR A 61 -6.28 -2.51 7.36
CA TYR A 61 -6.33 -1.49 6.33
C TYR A 61 -5.81 -0.17 6.88
N VAL A 62 -4.70 0.28 6.31
CA VAL A 62 -4.10 1.57 6.61
C VAL A 62 -4.47 2.51 5.46
N GLU A 63 -5.29 3.51 5.71
CA GLU A 63 -5.78 4.39 4.67
C GLU A 63 -4.71 5.38 4.22
N LEU A 64 -4.09 6.06 5.17
CA LEU A 64 -3.06 7.05 4.90
C LEU A 64 -1.77 6.70 5.65
N GLU A 65 -0.66 6.89 4.97
CA GLU A 65 0.67 6.73 5.58
C GLU A 65 1.52 7.98 5.31
N TYR A 66 2.36 8.31 6.28
CA TYR A 66 3.26 9.45 6.20
C TYR A 66 4.65 9.02 6.68
N TYR A 67 5.65 9.30 5.88
CA TYR A 67 7.04 9.03 6.24
C TYR A 67 7.88 10.28 5.95
N LEU A 68 8.71 10.64 6.90
CA LEU A 68 9.68 11.71 6.68
C LEU A 68 11.03 11.04 6.47
N LEU A 69 11.48 11.05 5.23
CA LEU A 69 12.72 10.40 4.84
C LEU A 69 13.85 11.41 4.77
N ASN A 70 14.97 11.07 5.39
CA ASN A 70 16.21 11.80 5.15
C ASN A 70 16.84 11.18 3.90
N LYS A 71 16.56 11.80 2.75
CA LYS A 71 16.95 11.25 1.45
C LYS A 71 18.47 11.26 1.29
N PRO A 72 19.09 10.09 1.02
CA PRO A 72 20.52 10.05 0.70
C PRO A 72 20.78 10.46 -0.75
N GLN A 73 22.02 10.70 -1.09
CA GLN A 73 22.44 10.90 -2.47
C GLN A 73 22.29 9.59 -3.25
N GLY A 74 22.09 9.70 -4.54
CA GLY A 74 22.05 8.56 -5.45
C GLY A 74 20.67 7.93 -5.62
N VAL A 75 19.67 8.44 -4.91
CA VAL A 75 18.29 7.93 -4.95
C VAL A 75 17.40 8.99 -5.56
N ILE A 76 16.51 8.60 -6.47
CA ILE A 76 15.65 9.56 -7.16
C ILE A 76 14.33 9.80 -6.42
N SER A 77 13.83 11.04 -6.53
CA SER A 77 12.55 11.45 -5.95
C SER A 77 11.41 11.04 -6.87
N ALA A 78 11.14 9.75 -6.93
CA ALA A 78 10.09 9.17 -7.76
C ALA A 78 9.41 8.04 -7.02
N THR A 79 8.25 7.64 -7.52
CA THR A 79 7.51 6.50 -6.96
C THR A 79 8.14 5.19 -7.40
N GLU A 80 8.52 5.11 -8.67
CA GLU A 80 9.16 3.92 -9.22
C GLU A 80 10.09 4.29 -10.38
N ASP A 81 11.07 3.46 -10.62
CA ASP A 81 12.00 3.60 -11.73
C ASP A 81 12.60 2.25 -12.05
N ARG A 82 12.83 1.97 -13.34
CA ARG A 82 13.34 0.67 -13.79
C ARG A 82 14.82 0.46 -13.51
N ARG A 83 15.58 1.54 -13.40
CA ARG A 83 17.05 1.47 -13.34
C ARG A 83 17.64 1.92 -12.01
N ARG A 84 16.91 2.76 -11.29
CA ARG A 84 17.44 3.43 -10.10
C ARG A 84 16.54 3.19 -8.91
N GLU A 85 17.15 3.11 -7.76
CA GLU A 85 16.43 3.06 -6.50
C GLU A 85 15.73 4.40 -6.26
N THR A 86 14.49 4.34 -5.81
CA THR A 86 13.69 5.53 -5.52
C THR A 86 13.57 5.75 -4.01
N VAL A 87 13.12 6.94 -3.63
CA VAL A 87 12.86 7.26 -2.22
C VAL A 87 11.81 6.33 -1.61
N VAL A 88 10.84 5.86 -2.40
CA VAL A 88 9.81 4.94 -1.91
C VAL A 88 10.40 3.57 -1.62
N ASP A 89 11.36 3.12 -2.41
CA ASP A 89 12.03 1.83 -2.21
C ASP A 89 12.75 1.74 -0.87
N LEU A 90 13.14 2.86 -0.29
CA LEU A 90 13.89 2.91 0.97
C LEU A 90 13.01 2.69 2.21
N ILE A 91 11.69 2.69 2.04
CA ILE A 91 10.78 2.54 3.17
C ILE A 91 10.38 1.08 3.31
N ASP A 92 10.98 0.39 4.27
CA ASP A 92 10.78 -1.05 4.46
C ASP A 92 9.45 -1.38 5.13
N GLU A 93 9.00 -0.56 6.05
CA GLU A 93 7.79 -0.83 6.84
C GLU A 93 6.50 -0.30 6.22
N LYS A 94 6.53 0.14 4.97
CA LYS A 94 5.33 0.67 4.32
C LYS A 94 4.26 -0.41 4.15
N SER A 95 3.02 -0.06 4.43
CA SER A 95 1.85 -0.92 4.21
C SER A 95 1.19 -0.65 2.87
N ARG A 96 1.18 0.63 2.46
CA ARG A 96 0.55 1.03 1.20
C ARG A 96 1.55 0.95 0.04
N LYS A 97 1.05 0.65 -1.16
CA LYS A 97 1.86 0.66 -2.38
C LYS A 97 1.71 1.94 -3.18
N ASP A 98 0.78 2.81 -2.80
CA ASP A 98 0.47 4.05 -3.54
C ASP A 98 1.17 5.28 -2.96
N LEU A 99 2.27 5.08 -2.26
CA LEU A 99 3.07 6.16 -1.70
C LEU A 99 3.82 6.92 -2.80
N PHE A 100 3.99 8.21 -2.59
CA PHE A 100 4.73 9.07 -3.51
C PHE A 100 5.45 10.17 -2.72
N PRO A 101 6.55 10.71 -3.25
CA PRO A 101 7.22 11.84 -2.60
C PRO A 101 6.45 13.14 -2.83
N VAL A 102 6.38 13.97 -1.79
CA VAL A 102 5.81 15.31 -1.89
C VAL A 102 6.96 16.26 -2.17
N GLY A 103 7.00 16.77 -3.39
CA GLY A 103 8.14 17.56 -3.85
C GLY A 103 9.25 16.69 -4.39
N ARG A 104 10.33 17.32 -4.81
CA ARG A 104 11.44 16.62 -5.45
C ARG A 104 12.77 17.21 -5.00
N LEU A 105 13.71 16.34 -4.70
CA LEU A 105 15.10 16.70 -4.51
C LEU A 105 15.90 16.02 -5.62
N ASP A 106 16.93 16.68 -6.12
CA ASP A 106 17.79 16.12 -7.15
C ASP A 106 18.46 14.84 -6.65
N ILE A 107 18.85 13.97 -7.57
CA ILE A 107 19.48 12.69 -7.24
C ILE A 107 20.68 12.85 -6.32
N ASP A 108 21.45 13.91 -6.51
CA ASP A 108 22.67 14.18 -5.73
C ASP A 108 22.40 15.01 -4.46
N THR A 109 21.16 15.35 -4.20
CA THR A 109 20.80 16.19 -3.06
C THR A 109 20.36 15.34 -1.89
N GLU A 110 20.86 15.64 -0.70
CA GLU A 110 20.41 15.07 0.56
C GLU A 110 19.39 16.01 1.19
N GLY A 111 18.48 15.47 1.98
CA GLY A 111 17.53 16.30 2.72
C GLY A 111 16.27 15.59 3.10
N LEU A 112 15.44 16.27 3.86
CA LEU A 112 14.18 15.73 4.33
C LEU A 112 13.13 15.78 3.21
N LEU A 113 12.42 14.68 3.05
CA LEU A 113 11.40 14.53 2.02
C LEU A 113 10.21 13.78 2.61
N LEU A 114 9.02 14.36 2.48
CA LEU A 114 7.80 13.70 2.92
C LEU A 114 7.32 12.71 1.87
N ILE A 115 7.02 11.50 2.29
CA ILE A 115 6.47 10.45 1.43
C ILE A 115 5.13 10.03 2.01
N THR A 116 4.10 10.06 1.19
CA THR A 116 2.73 9.79 1.63
C THR A 116 1.87 9.37 0.45
N ASN A 117 0.69 8.85 0.74
CA ASN A 117 -0.38 8.66 -0.25
C ASN A 117 -1.51 9.68 -0.08
N ASP A 118 -1.29 10.72 0.73
CA ASP A 118 -2.29 11.76 0.99
C ASP A 118 -2.24 12.82 -0.11
N GLY A 119 -3.03 12.62 -1.17
CA GLY A 119 -3.07 13.54 -2.31
C GLY A 119 -3.60 14.92 -1.95
N ALA A 120 -4.52 15.00 -0.99
CA ALA A 120 -5.08 16.29 -0.57
C ALA A 120 -3.99 17.15 0.09
N LEU A 121 -3.13 16.54 0.91
CA LEU A 121 -2.02 17.24 1.53
C LEU A 121 -1.00 17.71 0.47
N ALA A 122 -0.73 16.88 -0.51
CA ALA A 122 0.26 17.17 -1.54
C ALA A 122 -0.13 18.33 -2.46
N HIS A 123 -1.41 18.62 -2.58
CA HIS A 123 -1.93 19.66 -3.47
C HIS A 123 -2.31 20.96 -2.76
N ARG A 124 -1.89 21.16 -1.54
CA ARG A 124 -2.11 22.41 -0.84
C ARG A 124 -1.17 23.51 -1.29
#